data_429077d9c532c2572e76ebe99f30d617
#
_entry.id   429077d9c532c2572e76ebe99f30d617
#
_cell.length_a   1.000
_cell.length_b   1.000
_cell.length_c   1.000
_cell.angle_alpha   90.00
_cell.angle_beta   90.00
_cell.angle_gamma   90.00
#
_symmetry.space_group_name_H-M   'P 1'
#
loop_
_entity.id
_entity.type
_entity.pdbx_description
1 polymer ?
#
loop_
_entity_poly.entity_id
_entity_poly.type
_entity_poly.pdbx_seq_one_letter_code
_entity_poly.pdbx_strand_id
1 'polypeptide(L)'
;MTDNEKRFIQGIFSGDSSGHDYYHTIRVYKLATKIAKQENADVKIVQLAALLHDVDDIKLSPDTYVTKKNAVDFMTINKIDGKRIEAVCKIIDEVSFVGADSVVPDTIEGKCVQDADRLDAIGAIGIARTFAYGGSRGRKIYDPEIKPKMGMNKEEYRNNQDSTSINHFYEKLLLLKDMMNTTEGKKLAEHRLVVMQEFLNEFMLEWEGKM
;
A
#
# COMPACT_ATOMS: atom_id res chain seq x y z
N MET A 1 -14.99 -11.86 2.21
CA MET A 1 -14.56 -11.56 3.59
C MET A 1 -15.68 -11.92 4.55
N THR A 2 -15.40 -12.73 5.55
CA THR A 2 -16.33 -13.17 6.59
C THR A 2 -16.42 -12.13 7.72
N ASP A 3 -17.43 -12.24 8.59
CA ASP A 3 -17.55 -11.32 9.74
C ASP A 3 -16.46 -11.55 10.80
N ASN A 4 -15.89 -12.76 10.88
CA ASN A 4 -14.74 -13.05 11.74
C ASN A 4 -13.47 -12.32 11.24
N GLU A 5 -13.19 -12.38 9.93
CA GLU A 5 -12.09 -11.64 9.31
C GLU A 5 -12.20 -10.13 9.53
N LYS A 6 -13.40 -9.57 9.36
CA LYS A 6 -13.65 -8.14 9.59
C LYS A 6 -13.39 -7.74 11.05
N ARG A 7 -13.92 -8.52 12.01
CA ARG A 7 -13.70 -8.25 13.44
C ARG A 7 -12.23 -8.33 13.84
N PHE A 8 -11.51 -9.29 13.29
CA PHE A 8 -10.07 -9.43 13.56
C PHE A 8 -9.30 -8.17 13.11
N ILE A 9 -9.44 -7.76 11.85
CA ILE A 9 -8.72 -6.57 11.35
C ILE A 9 -9.21 -5.27 12.00
N GLN A 10 -10.50 -5.14 12.34
CA GLN A 10 -11.00 -4.00 13.12
C GLN A 10 -10.33 -3.90 14.48
N GLY A 11 -10.10 -5.04 15.16
CA GLY A 11 -9.39 -5.08 16.43
C GLY A 11 -7.93 -4.60 16.33
N ILE A 12 -7.22 -5.00 15.27
CA ILE A 12 -5.82 -4.62 15.04
C ILE A 12 -5.70 -3.12 14.70
N PHE A 13 -6.56 -2.62 13.81
CA PHE A 13 -6.47 -1.25 13.29
C PHE A 13 -7.33 -0.23 14.05
N SER A 14 -7.84 -0.59 15.24
CA SER A 14 -8.61 0.34 16.06
C SER A 14 -7.74 1.51 16.53
N GLY A 15 -8.07 2.72 16.06
CA GLY A 15 -7.37 3.96 16.46
C GLY A 15 -6.27 4.44 15.51
N ASP A 16 -5.98 3.73 14.43
CA ASP A 16 -5.04 4.24 13.42
C ASP A 16 -5.69 5.26 12.47
N SER A 17 -5.06 6.43 12.37
CA SER A 17 -5.42 7.50 11.43
C SER A 17 -4.35 7.75 10.36
N SER A 18 -3.32 6.88 10.30
CA SER A 18 -2.16 7.09 9.42
C SER A 18 -2.38 6.66 7.96
N GLY A 19 -3.57 6.09 7.67
CA GLY A 19 -3.92 5.59 6.33
C GLY A 19 -3.66 4.09 6.12
N HIS A 20 -3.07 3.37 7.12
CA HIS A 20 -3.06 1.91 7.21
C HIS A 20 -4.21 1.44 8.10
N ASP A 21 -5.41 1.94 7.79
CA ASP A 21 -6.61 1.71 8.57
C ASP A 21 -7.38 0.45 8.09
N TYR A 22 -8.39 0.09 8.85
CA TYR A 22 -9.32 -0.98 8.49
C TYR A 22 -9.81 -0.87 7.02
N TYR A 23 -10.13 0.34 6.56
CA TYR A 23 -10.68 0.53 5.21
C TYR A 23 -9.62 0.39 4.12
N HIS A 24 -8.34 0.69 4.40
CA HIS A 24 -7.23 0.35 3.52
C HIS A 24 -7.20 -1.15 3.26
N THR A 25 -7.18 -1.97 4.31
CA THR A 25 -7.18 -3.43 4.18
C THR A 25 -8.39 -3.95 3.38
N ILE A 26 -9.59 -3.36 3.59
CA ILE A 26 -10.78 -3.71 2.80
C ILE A 26 -10.61 -3.38 1.31
N ARG A 27 -10.04 -2.22 0.99
CA ARG A 27 -9.81 -1.82 -0.41
C ARG A 27 -8.76 -2.71 -1.08
N VAL A 28 -7.65 -2.97 -0.41
CA VAL A 28 -6.59 -3.88 -0.89
C VAL A 28 -7.15 -5.28 -1.11
N TYR A 29 -7.89 -5.84 -0.15
CA TYR A 29 -8.55 -7.14 -0.29
C TYR A 29 -9.45 -7.23 -1.54
N LYS A 30 -10.27 -6.20 -1.79
CA LYS A 30 -11.17 -6.14 -2.97
C LYS A 30 -10.38 -6.05 -4.27
N LEU A 31 -9.36 -5.19 -4.31
CA LEU A 31 -8.49 -5.02 -5.49
C LEU A 31 -7.69 -6.28 -5.78
N ALA A 32 -7.03 -6.86 -4.77
CA ALA A 32 -6.26 -8.08 -4.91
C ALA A 32 -7.14 -9.26 -5.40
N THR A 33 -8.37 -9.39 -4.84
CA THR A 33 -9.32 -10.40 -5.29
C THR A 33 -9.73 -10.20 -6.77
N LYS A 34 -9.91 -8.94 -7.20
CA LYS A 34 -10.23 -8.62 -8.59
C LYS A 34 -9.06 -9.00 -9.51
N ILE A 35 -7.85 -8.58 -9.16
CA ILE A 35 -6.64 -8.85 -9.94
C ILE A 35 -6.40 -10.36 -10.02
N ALA A 36 -6.45 -11.07 -8.89
CA ALA A 36 -6.23 -12.53 -8.83
C ALA A 36 -7.14 -13.31 -9.79
N LYS A 37 -8.41 -12.91 -9.92
CA LYS A 37 -9.36 -13.53 -10.86
C LYS A 37 -8.98 -13.33 -12.32
N GLN A 38 -8.40 -12.18 -12.67
CA GLN A 38 -7.97 -11.88 -14.04
C GLN A 38 -6.64 -12.56 -14.39
N GLU A 39 -5.76 -12.72 -13.38
CA GLU A 39 -4.44 -13.32 -13.54
C GLU A 39 -4.42 -14.84 -13.28
N ASN A 40 -5.57 -15.48 -13.03
CA ASN A 40 -5.70 -16.90 -12.71
C ASN A 40 -4.87 -17.36 -11.48
N ALA A 41 -4.68 -16.49 -10.50
CA ALA A 41 -3.99 -16.79 -9.25
C ALA A 41 -4.89 -17.54 -8.24
N ASP A 42 -4.31 -18.19 -7.23
CA ASP A 42 -5.08 -18.77 -6.12
C ASP A 42 -5.74 -17.65 -5.29
N VAL A 43 -7.03 -17.42 -5.57
CA VAL A 43 -7.81 -16.36 -4.93
C VAL A 43 -7.83 -16.48 -3.41
N LYS A 44 -7.75 -17.70 -2.85
CA LYS A 44 -7.77 -17.90 -1.39
C LYS A 44 -6.46 -17.45 -0.74
N ILE A 45 -5.32 -17.77 -1.36
CA ILE A 45 -4.01 -17.29 -0.90
C ILE A 45 -3.95 -15.76 -1.00
N VAL A 46 -4.36 -15.19 -2.14
CA VAL A 46 -4.39 -13.74 -2.35
C VAL A 46 -5.28 -13.04 -1.32
N GLN A 47 -6.47 -13.58 -1.04
CA GLN A 47 -7.38 -13.01 -0.06
C GLN A 47 -6.80 -13.02 1.36
N LEU A 48 -6.18 -14.12 1.78
CA LEU A 48 -5.52 -14.22 3.09
C LEU A 48 -4.33 -13.25 3.18
N ALA A 49 -3.48 -13.24 2.17
CA ALA A 49 -2.33 -12.34 2.16
C ALA A 49 -2.75 -10.86 2.17
N ALA A 50 -3.73 -10.48 1.35
CA ALA A 50 -4.26 -9.12 1.33
C ALA A 50 -4.96 -8.71 2.63
N LEU A 51 -5.61 -9.66 3.34
CA LEU A 51 -6.20 -9.43 4.65
C LEU A 51 -5.14 -9.16 5.72
N LEU A 52 -4.01 -9.87 5.65
CA LEU A 52 -3.03 -9.97 6.72
C LEU A 52 -1.75 -9.17 6.47
N HIS A 53 -1.60 -8.50 5.32
CA HIS A 53 -0.33 -7.89 4.91
C HIS A 53 0.22 -6.84 5.87
N ASP A 54 -0.65 -6.11 6.56
CA ASP A 54 -0.30 -5.01 7.47
C ASP A 54 -0.52 -5.32 8.96
N VAL A 55 -1.09 -6.50 9.32
CA VAL A 55 -1.42 -6.80 10.74
C VAL A 55 -0.20 -6.91 11.65
N ASP A 56 0.96 -7.16 11.06
CA ASP A 56 2.26 -7.20 11.73
C ASP A 56 3.21 -6.10 11.20
N ASP A 57 2.68 -4.98 10.65
CA ASP A 57 3.54 -3.86 10.22
C ASP A 57 4.33 -3.29 11.39
N ILE A 58 5.61 -2.97 11.16
CA ILE A 58 6.55 -2.51 12.19
C ILE A 58 6.08 -1.24 12.93
N LYS A 59 5.27 -0.41 12.30
CA LYS A 59 4.74 0.83 12.90
C LYS A 59 3.55 0.56 13.82
N LEU A 60 2.80 -0.51 13.56
CA LEU A 60 1.57 -0.87 14.27
C LEU A 60 1.81 -1.97 15.29
N SER A 61 2.63 -2.94 14.96
CA SER A 61 2.85 -4.17 15.73
C SER A 61 4.35 -4.52 15.78
N PRO A 62 5.21 -3.66 16.33
CA PRO A 62 6.67 -3.86 16.31
C PRO A 62 7.12 -5.18 16.95
N ASP A 63 6.43 -5.64 18.00
CA ASP A 63 6.74 -6.87 18.71
C ASP A 63 6.47 -8.14 17.91
N THR A 64 5.58 -8.07 16.93
CA THR A 64 5.18 -9.21 16.11
C THR A 64 5.70 -9.16 14.69
N TYR A 65 6.30 -8.04 14.27
CA TYR A 65 6.76 -7.80 12.90
C TYR A 65 7.66 -8.91 12.35
N VAL A 66 8.67 -9.34 13.10
CA VAL A 66 9.63 -10.36 12.64
C VAL A 66 8.98 -11.74 12.55
N THR A 67 8.14 -12.08 13.52
CA THR A 67 7.52 -13.41 13.65
C THR A 67 6.20 -13.55 12.90
N LYS A 68 5.61 -12.43 12.47
CA LYS A 68 4.25 -12.38 11.89
C LYS A 68 3.20 -13.05 12.78
N LYS A 69 3.37 -12.89 14.09
CA LYS A 69 2.60 -13.63 15.08
C LYS A 69 1.09 -13.42 14.91
N ASN A 70 0.62 -12.19 14.65
CA ASN A 70 -0.80 -11.91 14.47
C ASN A 70 -1.36 -12.64 13.25
N ALA A 71 -0.66 -12.61 12.12
CA ALA A 71 -1.05 -13.32 10.90
C ALA A 71 -1.04 -14.83 11.09
N VAL A 72 0.03 -15.38 11.69
CA VAL A 72 0.17 -16.83 11.93
C VAL A 72 -0.90 -17.34 12.91
N ASP A 73 -1.09 -16.64 14.03
CA ASP A 73 -2.11 -17.01 15.02
C ASP A 73 -3.52 -16.99 14.40
N PHE A 74 -3.85 -15.95 13.64
CA PHE A 74 -5.14 -15.87 12.94
C PHE A 74 -5.34 -17.06 11.99
N MET A 75 -4.36 -17.38 11.16
CA MET A 75 -4.45 -18.50 10.21
C MET A 75 -4.53 -19.85 10.93
N THR A 76 -3.79 -20.05 12.00
CA THR A 76 -3.78 -21.29 12.81
C THR A 76 -5.12 -21.50 13.48
N ILE A 77 -5.70 -20.48 14.12
CA ILE A 77 -7.03 -20.54 14.74
C ILE A 77 -8.11 -20.88 13.71
N ASN A 78 -7.98 -20.37 12.49
CA ASN A 78 -8.91 -20.65 11.39
C ASN A 78 -8.57 -21.95 10.63
N LYS A 79 -7.66 -22.79 11.15
CA LYS A 79 -7.29 -24.11 10.62
C LYS A 79 -6.80 -24.07 9.17
N ILE A 80 -6.07 -23.02 8.82
CA ILE A 80 -5.35 -22.96 7.53
C ILE A 80 -4.18 -23.91 7.59
N ASP A 81 -3.96 -24.69 6.53
CA ASP A 81 -2.85 -25.63 6.46
C ASP A 81 -1.46 -24.95 6.42
N GLY A 82 -0.45 -25.64 6.94
CA GLY A 82 0.89 -25.08 7.10
C GLY A 82 1.53 -24.58 5.81
N LYS A 83 1.29 -25.23 4.66
CA LYS A 83 1.84 -24.79 3.36
C LYS A 83 1.25 -23.43 2.93
N ARG A 84 -0.04 -23.22 3.18
CA ARG A 84 -0.68 -21.94 2.91
C ARG A 84 -0.20 -20.85 3.86
N ILE A 85 -0.02 -21.18 5.15
CA ILE A 85 0.55 -20.24 6.13
C ILE A 85 1.92 -19.76 5.66
N GLU A 86 2.79 -20.67 5.28
CA GLU A 86 4.14 -20.36 4.76
C GLU A 86 4.08 -19.47 3.51
N ALA A 87 3.23 -19.81 2.54
CA ALA A 87 3.05 -19.03 1.31
C ALA A 87 2.55 -17.60 1.61
N VAL A 88 1.56 -17.43 2.51
CA VAL A 88 1.05 -16.12 2.91
C VAL A 88 2.11 -15.32 3.64
N CYS A 89 2.85 -15.91 4.57
CA CYS A 89 3.93 -15.22 5.28
C CYS A 89 5.04 -14.73 4.33
N LYS A 90 5.40 -15.54 3.32
CA LYS A 90 6.36 -15.12 2.28
C LYS A 90 5.84 -13.91 1.51
N ILE A 91 4.58 -13.92 1.10
CA ILE A 91 3.96 -12.79 0.40
C ILE A 91 3.99 -11.52 1.27
N ILE A 92 3.65 -11.62 2.55
CA ILE A 92 3.68 -10.49 3.49
C ILE A 92 5.09 -9.85 3.54
N ASP A 93 6.16 -10.65 3.53
CA ASP A 93 7.54 -10.14 3.49
C ASP A 93 7.89 -9.38 2.21
N GLU A 94 7.28 -9.76 1.07
CA GLU A 94 7.62 -9.26 -0.25
C GLU A 94 6.76 -8.05 -0.69
N VAL A 95 5.63 -7.78 -0.03
CA VAL A 95 4.64 -6.79 -0.50
C VAL A 95 5.04 -5.35 -0.20
N SER A 96 5.67 -5.09 0.95
CA SER A 96 5.92 -3.73 1.42
C SER A 96 6.80 -2.90 0.49
N PHE A 97 6.42 -1.63 0.27
CA PHE A 97 7.26 -0.67 -0.44
C PHE A 97 8.37 -0.14 0.46
N VAL A 98 9.62 -0.29 0.04
CA VAL A 98 10.82 0.14 0.77
C VAL A 98 11.77 0.99 -0.10
N GLY A 99 11.23 1.84 -0.97
CA GLY A 99 12.02 2.65 -1.90
C GLY A 99 12.56 1.82 -3.06
N ALA A 100 13.78 2.16 -3.52
CA ALA A 100 14.46 1.44 -4.60
C ALA A 100 14.78 -0.03 -4.26
N ASP A 101 14.82 -0.37 -2.96
CA ASP A 101 15.07 -1.73 -2.47
C ASP A 101 13.82 -2.63 -2.47
N SER A 102 12.69 -2.15 -2.99
CA SER A 102 11.46 -2.94 -3.09
C SER A 102 11.64 -4.14 -4.00
N VAL A 103 11.29 -5.34 -3.51
CA VAL A 103 11.39 -6.57 -4.27
C VAL A 103 10.14 -6.82 -5.12
N VAL A 104 10.28 -7.58 -6.19
CA VAL A 104 9.14 -8.12 -6.95
C VAL A 104 8.83 -9.51 -6.39
N PRO A 105 7.57 -9.78 -5.96
CA PRO A 105 7.22 -11.09 -5.45
C PRO A 105 7.45 -12.20 -6.48
N ASP A 106 7.90 -13.36 -6.00
CA ASP A 106 8.16 -14.52 -6.88
C ASP A 106 6.89 -15.11 -7.47
N THR A 107 5.80 -15.13 -6.67
CA THR A 107 4.54 -15.78 -7.05
C THR A 107 3.55 -14.80 -7.68
N ILE A 108 2.62 -15.31 -8.49
CA ILE A 108 1.54 -14.51 -9.06
C ILE A 108 0.61 -13.98 -7.96
N GLU A 109 0.40 -14.75 -6.90
CA GLU A 109 -0.38 -14.34 -5.73
C GLU A 109 0.25 -13.13 -5.05
N GLY A 110 1.56 -13.16 -4.81
CA GLY A 110 2.30 -12.04 -4.24
C GLY A 110 2.24 -10.80 -5.13
N LYS A 111 2.41 -10.97 -6.44
CA LYS A 111 2.26 -9.89 -7.43
C LYS A 111 0.88 -9.25 -7.39
N CYS A 112 -0.18 -10.04 -7.27
CA CYS A 112 -1.55 -9.53 -7.15
C CYS A 112 -1.77 -8.70 -5.88
N VAL A 113 -1.22 -9.14 -4.74
CA VAL A 113 -1.34 -8.41 -3.47
C VAL A 113 -0.52 -7.13 -3.50
N GLN A 114 0.73 -7.18 -3.97
CA GLN A 114 1.61 -6.01 -4.09
C GLN A 114 1.02 -4.94 -5.02
N ASP A 115 0.48 -5.35 -6.17
CA ASP A 115 -0.19 -4.41 -7.08
C ASP A 115 -1.42 -3.78 -6.44
N ALA A 116 -2.21 -4.56 -5.69
CA ALA A 116 -3.39 -4.05 -5.01
C ALA A 116 -3.05 -3.01 -3.92
N ASP A 117 -2.01 -3.26 -3.13
CA ASP A 117 -1.51 -2.31 -2.13
C ASP A 117 -1.00 -1.02 -2.80
N ARG A 118 -0.16 -1.15 -3.83
CA ARG A 118 0.34 -0.01 -4.61
C ARG A 118 -0.79 0.78 -5.26
N LEU A 119 -1.81 0.10 -5.79
CA LEU A 119 -2.99 0.75 -6.35
C LEU A 119 -3.75 1.58 -5.31
N ASP A 120 -3.87 1.14 -4.06
CA ASP A 120 -4.54 1.91 -3.00
C ASP A 120 -3.78 3.19 -2.63
N ALA A 121 -2.49 3.26 -2.95
CA ALA A 121 -1.67 4.45 -2.75
C ALA A 121 -1.77 5.49 -3.87
N ILE A 122 -2.45 5.21 -5.00
CA ILE A 122 -2.54 6.10 -6.17
C ILE A 122 -3.99 6.40 -6.57
N GLY A 123 -4.16 7.39 -7.45
CA GLY A 123 -5.48 7.88 -7.87
C GLY A 123 -6.14 8.76 -6.80
N ALA A 124 -7.45 8.95 -6.89
CA ALA A 124 -8.21 9.82 -5.98
C ALA A 124 -8.07 9.45 -4.50
N ILE A 125 -8.08 8.15 -4.18
CA ILE A 125 -7.85 7.65 -2.81
C ILE A 125 -6.41 7.97 -2.37
N GLY A 126 -5.43 7.74 -3.24
CA GLY A 126 -4.02 8.03 -2.98
C GLY A 126 -3.78 9.52 -2.70
N ILE A 127 -4.40 10.43 -3.47
CA ILE A 127 -4.37 11.88 -3.23
C ILE A 127 -4.87 12.19 -1.82
N ALA A 128 -6.08 11.73 -1.47
CA ALA A 128 -6.68 11.98 -0.16
C ALA A 128 -5.81 11.44 0.99
N ARG A 129 -5.28 10.21 0.86
CA ARG A 129 -4.39 9.59 1.85
C ARG A 129 -3.09 10.38 2.03
N THR A 130 -2.50 10.88 0.95
CA THR A 130 -1.25 11.65 0.99
C THR A 130 -1.39 12.90 1.84
N PHE A 131 -2.47 13.65 1.66
CA PHE A 131 -2.71 14.88 2.45
C PHE A 131 -3.16 14.58 3.88
N ALA A 132 -3.97 13.54 4.11
CA ALA A 132 -4.33 13.12 5.45
C ALA A 132 -3.10 12.69 6.26
N TYR A 133 -2.23 11.85 5.69
CA TYR A 133 -0.97 11.44 6.32
C TYR A 133 -0.03 12.63 6.54
N GLY A 134 0.16 13.48 5.51
CA GLY A 134 0.99 14.67 5.62
C GLY A 134 0.51 15.60 6.75
N GLY A 135 -0.79 15.85 6.83
CA GLY A 135 -1.40 16.66 7.90
C GLY A 135 -1.20 16.05 9.30
N SER A 136 -1.37 14.73 9.46
CA SER A 136 -1.14 14.04 10.74
C SER A 136 0.32 14.09 11.21
N ARG A 137 1.27 14.35 10.30
CA ARG A 137 2.72 14.46 10.59
C ARG A 137 3.22 15.91 10.58
N GLY A 138 2.35 16.91 10.44
CA GLY A 138 2.75 18.32 10.33
C GLY A 138 3.56 18.64 9.06
N ARG A 139 3.44 17.81 8.01
CA ARG A 139 4.15 17.99 6.75
C ARG A 139 3.52 19.14 5.97
N LYS A 140 4.34 20.02 5.38
CA LYS A 140 3.85 21.06 4.47
C LYS A 140 3.11 20.44 3.28
N ILE A 141 2.07 21.11 2.80
CA ILE A 141 1.37 20.71 1.57
C ILE A 141 2.34 20.83 0.40
N TYR A 142 2.93 22.00 0.21
CA TYR A 142 3.91 22.33 -0.83
C TYR A 142 4.87 23.43 -0.34
N ASP A 143 6.09 23.41 -0.86
CA ASP A 143 7.09 24.44 -0.65
C ASP A 143 7.99 24.46 -1.89
N PRO A 144 8.02 25.55 -2.71
CA PRO A 144 8.80 25.61 -3.95
C PRO A 144 10.32 25.51 -3.74
N GLU A 145 10.80 25.83 -2.54
CA GLU A 145 12.22 25.72 -2.19
C GLU A 145 12.65 24.27 -1.86
N ILE A 146 11.70 23.39 -1.54
CA ILE A 146 11.98 21.99 -1.23
C ILE A 146 11.75 21.14 -2.49
N LYS A 147 12.83 20.67 -3.09
CA LYS A 147 12.75 19.84 -4.31
C LYS A 147 12.51 18.36 -3.95
N PRO A 148 11.77 17.61 -4.79
CA PRO A 148 11.58 16.17 -4.59
C PRO A 148 12.91 15.42 -4.71
N LYS A 149 13.11 14.42 -3.86
CA LYS A 149 14.27 13.52 -3.85
C LYS A 149 13.95 12.25 -4.61
N MET A 150 14.60 12.01 -5.73
CA MET A 150 14.37 10.85 -6.57
C MET A 150 15.32 9.70 -6.23
N GLY A 151 14.87 8.45 -6.44
CA GLY A 151 15.73 7.26 -6.36
C GLY A 151 16.20 6.90 -4.94
N MET A 152 15.49 7.33 -3.90
CA MET A 152 15.83 7.05 -2.51
C MET A 152 15.87 5.54 -2.22
N ASN A 153 16.92 5.09 -1.53
CA ASN A 153 16.97 3.75 -0.93
C ASN A 153 16.05 3.66 0.30
N LYS A 154 15.99 2.48 0.93
CA LYS A 154 15.12 2.20 2.09
C LYS A 154 15.36 3.14 3.26
N GLU A 155 16.61 3.43 3.58
CA GLU A 155 16.98 4.28 4.73
C GLU A 155 16.65 5.75 4.42
N GLU A 156 17.04 6.24 3.26
CA GLU A 156 16.73 7.60 2.80
C GLU A 156 15.22 7.85 2.74
N TYR A 157 14.45 6.89 2.21
CA TYR A 157 12.99 7.00 2.13
C TYR A 157 12.34 7.08 3.51
N ARG A 158 12.81 6.27 4.48
CA ARG A 158 12.29 6.30 5.86
C ARG A 158 12.61 7.59 6.60
N ASN A 159 13.77 8.17 6.33
CA ASN A 159 14.28 9.37 7.00
C ASN A 159 13.89 10.68 6.29
N ASN A 160 13.18 10.64 5.15
CA ASN A 160 12.77 11.81 4.38
C ASN A 160 11.59 12.56 5.05
N GLN A 161 11.86 13.18 6.21
CA GLN A 161 10.85 13.90 6.98
C GLN A 161 10.62 15.34 6.48
N ASP A 162 11.61 15.93 5.82
CA ASP A 162 11.59 17.33 5.37
C ASP A 162 10.86 17.52 4.02
N SER A 163 10.36 16.46 3.40
CA SER A 163 9.63 16.53 2.13
C SER A 163 8.21 17.07 2.30
N THR A 164 7.63 17.59 1.22
CA THR A 164 6.24 18.04 1.19
C THR A 164 5.27 16.95 0.73
N SER A 165 3.96 17.15 0.95
CA SER A 165 2.94 16.23 0.43
C SER A 165 2.94 16.18 -1.10
N ILE A 166 3.13 17.32 -1.79
CA ILE A 166 3.27 17.38 -3.26
C ILE A 166 4.54 16.67 -3.73
N ASN A 167 5.68 16.84 -3.06
CA ASN A 167 6.90 16.14 -3.45
C ASN A 167 6.75 14.62 -3.39
N HIS A 168 5.96 14.09 -2.43
CA HIS A 168 5.70 12.66 -2.31
C HIS A 168 5.07 12.06 -3.57
N PHE A 169 4.33 12.83 -4.36
CA PHE A 169 3.83 12.36 -5.66
C PHE A 169 4.97 12.01 -6.59
N TYR A 170 5.96 12.87 -6.70
CA TYR A 170 7.13 12.66 -7.58
C TYR A 170 8.08 11.62 -7.00
N GLU A 171 8.30 11.63 -5.70
CA GLU A 171 9.24 10.75 -5.00
C GLU A 171 8.81 9.28 -4.98
N LYS A 172 7.48 9.02 -5.03
CA LYS A 172 6.92 7.67 -4.94
C LYS A 172 5.74 7.44 -5.86
N LEU A 173 4.66 8.22 -5.71
CA LEU A 173 3.34 7.79 -6.15
C LEU A 173 3.25 7.66 -7.69
N LEU A 174 3.82 8.60 -8.44
CA LEU A 174 3.85 8.54 -9.90
C LEU A 174 4.71 7.39 -10.43
N LEU A 175 5.70 6.94 -9.65
CA LEU A 175 6.59 5.83 -10.03
C LEU A 175 5.90 4.47 -9.88
N LEU A 176 4.88 4.36 -9.03
CA LEU A 176 4.22 3.08 -8.73
C LEU A 176 3.56 2.44 -9.96
N LYS A 177 3.13 3.22 -10.95
CA LYS A 177 2.59 2.69 -12.20
C LYS A 177 3.57 1.75 -12.89
N ASP A 178 4.83 2.16 -13.01
CA ASP A 178 5.86 1.39 -13.72
C ASP A 178 6.37 0.20 -12.89
N MET A 179 6.00 0.16 -11.62
CA MET A 179 6.31 -0.94 -10.69
C MET A 179 5.19 -1.98 -10.60
N MET A 180 4.10 -1.86 -11.37
CA MET A 180 3.04 -2.87 -11.40
C MET A 180 3.52 -4.15 -12.09
N ASN A 181 3.16 -5.28 -11.50
CA ASN A 181 3.62 -6.60 -11.94
C ASN A 181 2.64 -7.26 -12.92
N THR A 182 1.34 -7.13 -12.64
CA THR A 182 0.26 -7.85 -13.34
C THR A 182 -0.34 -7.03 -14.48
N THR A 183 -0.98 -7.70 -15.43
CA THR A 183 -1.65 -7.04 -16.56
C THR A 183 -2.82 -6.17 -16.09
N GLU A 184 -3.66 -6.72 -15.21
CA GLU A 184 -4.80 -5.95 -14.66
C GLU A 184 -4.32 -4.82 -13.74
N GLY A 185 -3.26 -5.03 -12.95
CA GLY A 185 -2.63 -4.00 -12.13
C GLY A 185 -2.16 -2.81 -12.95
N LYS A 186 -1.43 -3.05 -14.03
CA LYS A 186 -0.96 -2.01 -14.97
C LYS A 186 -2.11 -1.21 -15.55
N LYS A 187 -3.15 -1.89 -16.06
CA LYS A 187 -4.34 -1.25 -16.61
C LYS A 187 -5.05 -0.34 -15.62
N LEU A 188 -5.20 -0.78 -14.36
CA LEU A 188 -5.82 0.03 -13.31
C LEU A 188 -4.94 1.22 -12.92
N ALA A 189 -3.62 1.03 -12.89
CA ALA A 189 -2.67 2.08 -12.55
C ALA A 189 -2.62 3.20 -13.60
N GLU A 190 -2.76 2.88 -14.89
CA GLU A 190 -2.83 3.88 -15.96
C GLU A 190 -3.94 4.90 -15.72
N HIS A 191 -5.16 4.43 -15.45
CA HIS A 191 -6.28 5.33 -15.15
C HIS A 191 -6.02 6.19 -13.89
N ARG A 192 -5.48 5.57 -12.82
CA ARG A 192 -5.20 6.29 -11.57
C ARG A 192 -4.08 7.31 -11.71
N LEU A 193 -3.11 7.04 -12.57
CA LEU A 193 -2.04 7.99 -12.89
C LEU A 193 -2.60 9.26 -13.55
N VAL A 194 -3.51 9.12 -14.53
CA VAL A 194 -4.15 10.28 -15.19
C VAL A 194 -4.83 11.18 -14.16
N VAL A 195 -5.62 10.61 -13.26
CA VAL A 195 -6.29 11.37 -12.18
C VAL A 195 -5.29 12.16 -11.32
N MET A 196 -4.14 11.57 -11.01
CA MET A 196 -3.11 12.24 -10.21
C MET A 196 -2.40 13.35 -10.98
N GLN A 197 -2.13 13.13 -12.26
CA GLN A 197 -1.49 14.15 -13.12
C GLN A 197 -2.41 15.35 -13.32
N GLU A 198 -3.70 15.11 -13.56
CA GLU A 198 -4.70 16.18 -13.65
C GLU A 198 -4.78 16.99 -12.35
N PHE A 199 -4.83 16.30 -11.19
CA PHE A 199 -4.79 16.95 -9.88
C PHE A 199 -3.53 17.83 -9.69
N LEU A 200 -2.36 17.31 -10.01
CA LEU A 200 -1.10 18.05 -9.85
C LEU A 200 -1.04 19.27 -10.77
N ASN A 201 -1.52 19.15 -12.01
CA ASN A 201 -1.58 20.26 -12.96
C ASN A 201 -2.50 21.37 -12.42
N GLU A 202 -3.70 21.02 -11.97
CA GLU A 202 -4.66 21.98 -11.41
C GLU A 202 -4.09 22.63 -10.14
N PHE A 203 -3.52 21.83 -9.21
CA PHE A 203 -2.89 22.34 -8.01
C PHE A 203 -1.83 23.40 -8.29
N MET A 204 -0.98 23.18 -9.30
CA MET A 204 0.09 24.13 -9.65
C MET A 204 -0.45 25.40 -10.30
N LEU A 205 -1.52 25.31 -11.12
CA LEU A 205 -2.18 26.49 -11.69
C LEU A 205 -2.81 27.39 -10.62
N GLU A 206 -3.53 26.76 -9.67
CA GLU A 206 -4.12 27.46 -8.53
C GLU A 206 -3.05 28.06 -7.62
N TRP A 207 -1.95 27.31 -7.35
CA TRP A 207 -0.83 27.81 -6.55
C TRP A 207 -0.18 29.07 -7.12
N GLU A 208 -0.08 29.15 -8.44
CA GLU A 208 0.47 30.31 -9.15
C GLU A 208 -0.57 31.43 -9.40
N GLY A 209 -1.82 31.25 -8.99
CA GLY A 209 -2.91 32.21 -9.22
C GLY A 209 -3.28 32.37 -10.70
N LYS A 210 -3.11 31.29 -11.48
CA LYS A 210 -3.42 31.29 -12.94
C LYS A 210 -4.81 30.78 -13.26
N MET A 211 -5.52 30.27 -12.26
CA MET A 211 -6.91 29.79 -12.32
C MET A 211 -7.73 30.40 -11.20
#